data_a0467eb9f78b2b76d55d76986467cd28
#
_entry.id   a0467eb9f78b2b76d55d76986467cd28
#
_cell.length_a   1.000
_cell.length_b   1.000
_cell.length_c   1.000
_cell.angle_alpha   90.00
_cell.angle_beta   90.00
_cell.angle_gamma   90.00
#
_symmetry.space_group_name_H-M   'P 1'
#
loop_
_entity.id
_entity.type
_entity.pdbx_description
1 polymer ?
#
loop_
_entity_poly.entity_id
_entity_poly.type
_entity_poly.pdbx_seq_one_letter_code
_entity_poly.pdbx_strand_id
1 'polypeptide(L)'
;MIITSAEQIRNLTGSYYANNDFKKIESILQSVEDEISDIIGHNMMAQLAAESEGGQSINPKAVRSCQQAVAFMATMRFYRLNDISHENSGRKVKIDKENEARPFEWQLARDDRAHLEEYYRALDRLMRALEDDPRFQETDNWKRKSVLIVKDADSLSYLTGVEPSPWLYVRMIPYLVDSQRFVEKAYGSALSGITGDDELEHAAQMAVALGAIALMGRRSSLQTLPYGLMKIFESNGGGNTQEAASIDQLNDYLKYLSKEQHYWLNEMKNLRDEAAGTEKATHLQMPENDKQNKFMRL
;
A
#
# COMPACT_ATOMS: atom_id res chain seq x y z
N MET A 1 18.93 -3.90 -17.63
CA MET A 1 17.54 -3.35 -17.65
C MET A 1 16.55 -4.45 -17.99
N ILE A 2 15.39 -4.43 -17.35
CA ILE A 2 14.35 -5.45 -17.61
C ILE A 2 13.58 -5.21 -18.92
N ILE A 3 13.66 -4.00 -19.47
CA ILE A 3 13.13 -3.59 -20.79
C ILE A 3 14.27 -3.06 -21.63
N THR A 4 14.44 -3.59 -22.84
CA THR A 4 15.58 -3.29 -23.72
C THR A 4 15.17 -2.70 -25.08
N SER A 5 13.86 -2.59 -25.38
CA SER A 5 13.40 -2.05 -26.65
C SER A 5 12.06 -1.32 -26.57
N ALA A 6 11.85 -0.39 -27.51
CA ALA A 6 10.57 0.29 -27.67
C ALA A 6 9.42 -0.65 -28.06
N GLU A 7 9.73 -1.76 -28.74
CA GLU A 7 8.74 -2.78 -29.11
C GLU A 7 8.21 -3.50 -27.88
N GLN A 8 9.07 -3.81 -26.89
CA GLN A 8 8.64 -4.39 -25.62
C GLN A 8 7.69 -3.43 -24.90
N ILE A 9 7.98 -2.13 -24.84
CA ILE A 9 7.09 -1.15 -24.20
C ILE A 9 5.71 -1.18 -24.88
N ARG A 10 5.67 -1.14 -26.23
CA ARG A 10 4.40 -1.19 -26.98
C ARG A 10 3.61 -2.45 -26.70
N ASN A 11 4.27 -3.59 -26.66
CA ASN A 11 3.62 -4.87 -26.40
C ASN A 11 3.07 -4.98 -24.97
N LEU A 12 3.67 -4.26 -24.02
CA LEU A 12 3.28 -4.28 -22.60
C LEU A 12 2.18 -3.26 -22.28
N THR A 13 2.24 -2.08 -22.88
CA THR A 13 1.32 -0.96 -22.56
C THR A 13 0.25 -0.72 -23.61
N GLY A 14 0.52 -1.10 -24.87
CA GLY A 14 -0.35 -0.76 -26.02
C GLY A 14 -0.35 0.72 -26.39
N SER A 15 0.37 1.58 -25.66
CA SER A 15 0.26 3.04 -25.75
C SER A 15 1.53 3.79 -26.17
N TYR A 16 2.66 3.10 -26.32
CA TYR A 16 3.91 3.73 -26.70
C TYR A 16 4.03 3.87 -28.22
N TYR A 17 4.23 5.10 -28.73
CA TYR A 17 4.21 5.38 -30.18
C TYR A 17 5.36 4.68 -30.94
N ALA A 18 5.05 4.24 -32.16
CA ALA A 18 5.98 3.50 -32.99
C ALA A 18 7.28 4.25 -33.34
N ASN A 19 7.21 5.57 -33.44
CA ASN A 19 8.32 6.43 -33.83
C ASN A 19 9.11 7.02 -32.65
N ASN A 20 8.80 6.65 -31.42
CA ASN A 20 9.55 7.15 -30.27
C ASN A 20 10.91 6.46 -30.19
N ASP A 21 11.96 7.27 -30.03
CA ASP A 21 13.31 6.78 -29.82
C ASP A 21 13.44 6.19 -28.40
N PHE A 22 13.87 4.94 -28.33
CA PHE A 22 14.08 4.22 -27.06
C PHE A 22 15.06 4.96 -26.14
N LYS A 23 16.11 5.58 -26.71
CA LYS A 23 17.09 6.33 -25.91
C LYS A 23 16.49 7.47 -25.10
N LYS A 24 15.37 8.03 -25.53
CA LYS A 24 14.71 9.15 -24.83
C LYS A 24 13.99 8.70 -23.56
N ILE A 25 13.52 7.46 -23.50
CA ILE A 25 12.82 6.90 -22.34
C ILE A 25 13.75 6.07 -21.45
N GLU A 26 14.93 5.70 -21.92
CA GLU A 26 15.86 4.79 -21.24
C GLU A 26 16.19 5.25 -19.80
N SER A 27 16.50 6.52 -19.60
CA SER A 27 16.79 7.07 -18.27
C SER A 27 15.58 7.02 -17.32
N ILE A 28 14.37 7.15 -17.88
CA ILE A 28 13.13 7.06 -17.09
C ILE A 28 12.87 5.60 -16.70
N LEU A 29 13.10 4.65 -17.61
CA LEU A 29 13.02 3.21 -17.33
C LEU A 29 13.95 2.82 -16.18
N GLN A 30 15.22 3.26 -16.23
CA GLN A 30 16.20 3.03 -15.16
C GLN A 30 15.71 3.60 -13.82
N SER A 31 15.24 4.85 -13.80
CA SER A 31 14.71 5.46 -12.57
C SER A 31 13.55 4.67 -11.98
N VAL A 32 12.65 4.14 -12.81
CA VAL A 32 11.53 3.31 -12.33
C VAL A 32 12.01 1.94 -11.86
N GLU A 33 12.99 1.32 -12.54
CA GLU A 33 13.63 0.10 -12.07
C GLU A 33 14.27 0.27 -10.70
N ASP A 34 14.97 1.37 -10.47
CA ASP A 34 15.59 1.69 -9.18
C ASP A 34 14.52 1.82 -8.07
N GLU A 35 13.42 2.54 -8.34
CA GLU A 35 12.31 2.68 -7.39
C GLU A 35 11.66 1.32 -7.02
N ILE A 36 11.52 0.42 -7.98
CA ILE A 36 11.00 -0.93 -7.73
C ILE A 36 12.06 -1.76 -7.00
N SER A 37 13.34 -1.62 -7.33
CA SER A 37 14.43 -2.35 -6.68
C SER A 37 14.60 -2.00 -5.21
N ASP A 38 14.29 -0.77 -4.81
CA ASP A 38 14.26 -0.36 -3.39
C ASP A 38 13.23 -1.17 -2.56
N ILE A 39 12.25 -1.77 -3.23
CA ILE A 39 11.17 -2.51 -2.59
C ILE A 39 11.44 -4.01 -2.60
N ILE A 40 11.74 -4.55 -3.78
CA ILE A 40 11.97 -6.00 -3.94
C ILE A 40 13.42 -6.41 -3.65
N GLY A 41 14.31 -5.45 -3.51
CA GLY A 41 15.77 -5.63 -3.34
C GLY A 41 16.52 -5.59 -4.68
N HIS A 42 17.68 -4.91 -4.70
CA HIS A 42 18.50 -4.74 -5.90
C HIS A 42 18.96 -6.08 -6.51
N ASN A 43 19.30 -7.06 -5.66
CA ASN A 43 19.69 -8.39 -6.13
C ASN A 43 18.53 -9.09 -6.85
N MET A 44 17.31 -8.97 -6.33
CA MET A 44 16.13 -9.57 -6.96
C MET A 44 15.83 -8.90 -8.30
N MET A 45 15.91 -7.56 -8.38
CA MET A 45 15.74 -6.85 -9.64
C MET A 45 16.78 -7.26 -10.68
N ALA A 46 18.05 -7.37 -10.29
CA ALA A 46 19.13 -7.81 -11.18
C ALA A 46 18.88 -9.24 -11.72
N GLN A 47 18.38 -10.15 -10.90
CA GLN A 47 18.02 -11.49 -11.31
C GLN A 47 16.84 -11.50 -12.30
N LEU A 48 15.77 -10.75 -12.03
CA LEU A 48 14.63 -10.62 -12.95
C LEU A 48 15.06 -10.02 -14.30
N ALA A 49 15.96 -9.04 -14.30
CA ALA A 49 16.51 -8.47 -15.53
C ALA A 49 17.33 -9.49 -16.32
N ALA A 50 18.19 -10.26 -15.67
CA ALA A 50 18.96 -11.34 -16.30
C ALA A 50 18.06 -12.43 -16.87
N GLU A 51 16.99 -12.81 -16.17
CA GLU A 51 15.99 -13.76 -16.65
C GLU A 51 15.25 -13.24 -17.90
N SER A 52 14.96 -11.93 -17.94
CA SER A 52 14.33 -11.28 -19.09
C SER A 52 15.20 -11.36 -20.36
N GLU A 53 16.53 -11.24 -20.22
CA GLU A 53 17.48 -11.29 -21.33
C GLU A 53 17.81 -12.72 -21.76
N GLY A 54 17.86 -13.66 -20.81
CA GLY A 54 18.35 -15.03 -21.04
C GLY A 54 17.35 -16.02 -21.66
N GLY A 55 16.08 -15.64 -21.83
CA GLY A 55 15.03 -16.49 -22.44
C GLY A 55 14.58 -17.68 -21.60
N GLN A 56 15.25 -17.99 -20.50
CA GLN A 56 14.82 -18.99 -19.50
C GLN A 56 14.59 -18.26 -18.17
N SER A 57 13.33 -18.15 -17.80
CA SER A 57 12.96 -17.50 -16.54
C SER A 57 12.54 -18.54 -15.51
N ILE A 58 13.10 -18.43 -14.30
CA ILE A 58 12.70 -19.21 -13.11
C ILE A 58 11.30 -18.79 -12.68
N ASN A 59 11.02 -17.47 -12.74
CA ASN A 59 9.74 -16.90 -12.36
C ASN A 59 9.17 -15.98 -13.47
N PRO A 60 8.63 -16.54 -14.58
CA PRO A 60 8.17 -15.75 -15.71
C PRO A 60 7.01 -14.79 -15.36
N LYS A 61 6.21 -15.13 -14.36
CA LYS A 61 5.14 -14.24 -13.87
C LYS A 61 5.73 -12.98 -13.21
N ALA A 62 6.76 -13.13 -12.39
CA ALA A 62 7.44 -12.01 -11.76
C ALA A 62 8.13 -11.13 -12.80
N VAL A 63 8.87 -11.71 -13.74
CA VAL A 63 9.52 -10.96 -14.83
C VAL A 63 8.50 -10.15 -15.61
N ARG A 64 7.41 -10.78 -16.08
CA ARG A 64 6.38 -10.09 -16.86
C ARG A 64 5.70 -8.98 -16.08
N SER A 65 5.37 -9.21 -14.81
CA SER A 65 4.72 -8.21 -13.96
C SER A 65 5.65 -7.03 -13.67
N CYS A 66 6.94 -7.29 -13.45
CA CYS A 66 7.95 -6.25 -13.29
C CYS A 66 8.11 -5.43 -14.57
N GLN A 67 8.21 -6.07 -15.74
CA GLN A 67 8.23 -5.37 -17.03
C GLN A 67 7.00 -4.48 -17.23
N GLN A 68 5.80 -4.98 -16.92
CA GLN A 68 4.57 -4.19 -17.00
C GLN A 68 4.61 -2.97 -16.07
N ALA A 69 5.00 -3.15 -14.81
CA ALA A 69 5.11 -2.05 -13.87
C ALA A 69 6.09 -0.97 -14.38
N VAL A 70 7.29 -1.37 -14.80
CA VAL A 70 8.29 -0.44 -15.35
C VAL A 70 7.76 0.25 -16.60
N ALA A 71 7.14 -0.48 -17.53
CA ALA A 71 6.62 0.07 -18.77
C ALA A 71 5.52 1.12 -18.55
N PHE A 72 4.50 0.82 -17.74
CA PHE A 72 3.39 1.74 -17.49
C PHE A 72 3.84 3.04 -16.81
N MET A 73 4.64 2.93 -15.75
CA MET A 73 5.11 4.12 -15.03
C MET A 73 6.06 4.95 -15.89
N ALA A 74 7.00 4.31 -16.61
CA ALA A 74 7.94 5.02 -17.46
C ALA A 74 7.23 5.72 -18.64
N THR A 75 6.23 5.07 -19.25
CA THR A 75 5.43 5.65 -20.34
C THR A 75 4.66 6.88 -19.86
N MET A 76 3.99 6.80 -18.72
CA MET A 76 3.28 7.94 -18.11
C MET A 76 4.22 9.10 -17.84
N ARG A 77 5.39 8.84 -17.21
CA ARG A 77 6.38 9.89 -16.93
C ARG A 77 6.96 10.50 -18.22
N PHE A 78 7.20 9.64 -19.22
CA PHE A 78 7.70 10.08 -20.51
C PHE A 78 6.73 11.04 -21.20
N TYR A 79 5.43 10.73 -21.23
CA TYR A 79 4.42 11.61 -21.83
C TYR A 79 4.31 12.93 -21.07
N ARG A 80 4.21 12.91 -19.76
CA ARG A 80 4.18 14.13 -18.93
C ARG A 80 5.38 15.04 -19.16
N LEU A 81 6.57 14.48 -19.33
CA LEU A 81 7.79 15.25 -19.60
C LEU A 81 7.83 15.79 -21.04
N ASN A 82 7.10 15.17 -21.98
CA ASN A 82 7.07 15.53 -23.39
C ASN A 82 5.80 16.28 -23.82
N ASP A 83 4.85 16.51 -22.96
CA ASP A 83 3.67 17.35 -23.21
C ASP A 83 4.05 18.77 -23.61
N ILE A 84 5.23 19.21 -23.20
CA ILE A 84 5.81 20.50 -23.54
C ILE A 84 7.16 20.28 -24.22
N SER A 85 7.31 20.80 -25.46
CA SER A 85 8.58 20.78 -26.16
C SER A 85 9.58 21.78 -25.54
N HIS A 86 10.78 21.30 -25.23
CA HIS A 86 11.88 22.11 -24.74
C HIS A 86 12.81 22.47 -25.91
N GLU A 87 12.80 23.71 -26.33
CA GLU A 87 13.63 24.23 -27.40
C GLU A 87 14.59 25.29 -26.86
N ASN A 88 15.64 25.61 -27.64
CA ASN A 88 16.61 26.67 -27.30
C ASN A 88 15.94 28.04 -27.09
N SER A 89 14.78 28.26 -27.72
CA SER A 89 13.97 29.48 -27.61
C SER A 89 12.94 29.45 -26.48
N GLY A 90 12.92 28.40 -25.65
CA GLY A 90 12.01 28.24 -24.51
C GLY A 90 11.06 27.04 -24.64
N ARG A 91 10.10 26.95 -23.70
CA ARG A 91 9.09 25.89 -23.68
C ARG A 91 7.97 26.23 -24.65
N LYS A 92 7.63 25.29 -25.52
CA LYS A 92 6.58 25.47 -26.53
C LYS A 92 5.71 24.23 -26.60
N VAL A 93 4.45 24.43 -26.98
CA VAL A 93 3.58 23.32 -27.37
C VAL A 93 3.53 23.30 -28.88
N LYS A 94 3.96 22.19 -29.47
CA LYS A 94 3.85 21.94 -30.90
C LYS A 94 2.49 21.31 -31.17
N ILE A 95 1.69 21.98 -32.00
CA ILE A 95 0.40 21.49 -32.47
C ILE A 95 0.35 21.78 -33.96
N ASP A 96 0.00 20.76 -34.73
CA ASP A 96 -0.49 20.97 -36.10
C ASP A 96 -1.93 21.50 -36.02
N LYS A 97 -2.08 22.82 -36.19
CA LYS A 97 -3.38 23.49 -36.03
C LYS A 97 -4.43 23.06 -37.06
N GLU A 98 -4.02 22.38 -38.12
CA GLU A 98 -4.93 21.95 -39.19
C GLU A 98 -5.48 20.54 -38.94
N ASN A 99 -4.71 19.66 -38.28
CA ASN A 99 -5.02 18.24 -38.15
C ASN A 99 -5.10 17.75 -36.71
N GLU A 100 -4.65 18.51 -35.71
CA GLU A 100 -4.56 18.06 -34.32
C GLU A 100 -5.24 19.09 -33.39
N ALA A 101 -6.03 18.55 -32.45
CA ALA A 101 -6.57 19.31 -31.33
C ALA A 101 -5.79 18.95 -30.05
N ARG A 102 -5.56 19.92 -29.19
CA ARG A 102 -5.02 19.65 -27.86
C ARG A 102 -5.97 18.77 -27.07
N PRO A 103 -5.48 17.70 -26.44
CA PRO A 103 -6.30 16.99 -25.46
C PRO A 103 -6.68 17.96 -24.33
N PHE A 104 -7.90 17.82 -23.82
CA PHE A 104 -8.34 18.56 -22.65
C PHE A 104 -7.61 18.03 -21.40
N GLU A 105 -7.40 18.90 -20.41
CA GLU A 105 -6.73 18.55 -19.16
C GLU A 105 -7.33 17.30 -18.47
N TRP A 106 -8.66 17.18 -18.49
CA TRP A 106 -9.36 16.00 -17.95
C TRP A 106 -9.04 14.71 -18.71
N GLN A 107 -8.74 14.78 -20.01
CA GLN A 107 -8.34 13.61 -20.82
C GLN A 107 -6.94 13.16 -20.44
N LEU A 108 -6.00 14.09 -20.29
CA LEU A 108 -4.63 13.81 -19.84
C LEU A 108 -4.66 13.22 -18.41
N ALA A 109 -5.42 13.82 -17.51
CA ALA A 109 -5.58 13.31 -16.15
C ALA A 109 -6.18 11.90 -16.11
N ARG A 110 -7.12 11.60 -17.02
CA ARG A 110 -7.72 10.26 -17.12
C ARG A 110 -6.73 9.23 -17.66
N ASP A 111 -5.94 9.59 -18.67
CA ASP A 111 -4.90 8.73 -19.24
C ASP A 111 -3.80 8.43 -18.22
N ASP A 112 -3.29 9.45 -17.56
CA ASP A 112 -2.32 9.32 -16.46
C ASP A 112 -2.83 8.40 -15.35
N ARG A 113 -4.11 8.54 -15.01
CA ARG A 113 -4.74 7.69 -14.00
C ARG A 113 -4.80 6.24 -14.45
N ALA A 114 -5.16 5.97 -15.72
CA ALA A 114 -5.23 4.61 -16.24
C ALA A 114 -3.84 3.95 -16.22
N HIS A 115 -2.79 4.66 -16.61
CA HIS A 115 -1.40 4.18 -16.52
C HIS A 115 -0.98 3.89 -15.08
N LEU A 116 -1.35 4.76 -14.15
CA LEU A 116 -1.04 4.58 -12.73
C LEU A 116 -1.78 3.38 -12.12
N GLU A 117 -3.05 3.18 -12.48
CA GLU A 117 -3.82 2.01 -12.03
C GLU A 117 -3.20 0.71 -12.53
N GLU A 118 -2.80 0.64 -13.80
CA GLU A 118 -2.13 -0.54 -14.34
C GLU A 118 -0.73 -0.75 -13.73
N TYR A 119 0.01 0.32 -13.42
CA TYR A 119 1.26 0.24 -12.66
C TYR A 119 1.06 -0.45 -11.31
N TYR A 120 0.09 0.00 -10.50
CA TYR A 120 -0.15 -0.60 -9.18
C TYR A 120 -0.68 -2.03 -9.28
N ARG A 121 -1.55 -2.33 -10.27
CA ARG A 121 -1.97 -3.71 -10.54
C ARG A 121 -0.81 -4.61 -10.94
N ALA A 122 0.14 -4.08 -11.70
CA ALA A 122 1.34 -4.82 -12.07
C ALA A 122 2.26 -5.06 -10.86
N LEU A 123 2.40 -4.09 -9.96
CA LEU A 123 3.11 -4.25 -8.70
C LEU A 123 2.46 -5.30 -7.79
N ASP A 124 1.14 -5.32 -7.68
CA ASP A 124 0.44 -6.35 -6.90
C ASP A 124 0.65 -7.75 -7.48
N ARG A 125 0.59 -7.88 -8.82
CA ARG A 125 0.93 -9.15 -9.50
C ARG A 125 2.38 -9.56 -9.27
N LEU A 126 3.31 -8.60 -9.31
CA LEU A 126 4.72 -8.83 -9.03
C LEU A 126 4.91 -9.35 -7.61
N MET A 127 4.36 -8.67 -6.62
CA MET A 127 4.50 -9.06 -5.22
C MET A 127 3.92 -10.45 -4.94
N ARG A 128 2.73 -10.76 -5.50
CA ARG A 128 2.16 -12.11 -5.40
C ARG A 128 3.04 -13.17 -6.07
N ALA A 129 3.65 -12.86 -7.23
CA ALA A 129 4.54 -13.79 -7.90
C ALA A 129 5.86 -14.02 -7.16
N LEU A 130 6.29 -13.06 -6.32
CA LEU A 130 7.50 -13.14 -5.51
C LEU A 130 7.27 -13.85 -4.16
N GLU A 131 6.03 -13.95 -3.67
CA GLU A 131 5.75 -14.56 -2.36
C GLU A 131 6.29 -15.99 -2.23
N ASP A 132 6.17 -16.78 -3.30
CA ASP A 132 6.65 -18.16 -3.36
C ASP A 132 8.09 -18.28 -3.87
N ASP A 133 8.77 -17.16 -4.15
CA ASP A 133 10.14 -17.17 -4.66
C ASP A 133 11.14 -17.23 -3.50
N PRO A 134 11.92 -18.31 -3.34
CA PRO A 134 12.88 -18.45 -2.23
C PRO A 134 13.89 -17.30 -2.17
N ARG A 135 14.26 -16.73 -3.32
CA ARG A 135 15.21 -15.61 -3.39
C ARG A 135 14.65 -14.33 -2.77
N PHE A 136 13.34 -14.11 -2.94
CA PHE A 136 12.64 -12.98 -2.32
C PHE A 136 12.46 -13.19 -0.81
N GLN A 137 12.26 -14.44 -0.37
CA GLN A 137 12.12 -14.80 1.03
C GLN A 137 13.41 -14.58 1.84
N GLU A 138 14.56 -14.47 1.19
CA GLU A 138 15.82 -14.10 1.84
C GLU A 138 15.98 -12.60 2.08
N THR A 139 15.12 -11.75 1.50
CA THR A 139 15.19 -10.29 1.66
C THR A 139 14.82 -9.84 3.07
N ASP A 140 15.35 -8.68 3.49
CA ASP A 140 15.05 -8.12 4.80
C ASP A 140 13.57 -7.80 5.00
N ASN A 141 12.89 -7.39 3.93
CA ASN A 141 11.44 -7.12 3.97
C ASN A 141 10.65 -8.38 4.29
N TRP A 142 11.00 -9.50 3.66
CA TRP A 142 10.38 -10.79 3.96
C TRP A 142 10.66 -11.26 5.39
N LYS A 143 11.91 -11.16 5.86
CA LYS A 143 12.28 -11.52 7.24
C LYS A 143 11.50 -10.71 8.28
N ARG A 144 11.26 -9.42 8.00
CA ARG A 144 10.41 -8.58 8.86
C ARG A 144 8.96 -9.02 8.87
N LYS A 145 8.42 -9.46 7.71
CA LYS A 145 7.07 -10.01 7.58
C LYS A 145 6.86 -11.24 8.48
N SER A 146 7.86 -12.13 8.57
CA SER A 146 7.72 -13.42 9.25
C SER A 146 7.39 -13.31 10.75
N VAL A 147 7.74 -12.21 11.40
CA VAL A 147 7.48 -11.96 12.84
C VAL A 147 6.18 -11.22 13.11
N LEU A 148 5.45 -10.82 12.07
CA LEU A 148 4.19 -10.10 12.22
C LEU A 148 3.04 -11.04 12.51
N ILE A 149 2.08 -10.59 13.34
CA ILE A 149 0.82 -11.31 13.59
C ILE A 149 -0.17 -11.16 12.41
N VAL A 150 -0.13 -10.03 11.71
CA VAL A 150 -0.85 -9.80 10.45
C VAL A 150 0.05 -10.26 9.31
N LYS A 151 -0.20 -11.43 8.75
CA LYS A 151 0.75 -12.18 7.90
C LYS A 151 0.84 -11.71 6.46
N ASP A 152 -0.26 -11.21 5.89
CA ASP A 152 -0.37 -10.94 4.45
C ASP A 152 -1.42 -9.86 4.15
N ALA A 153 -1.53 -9.52 2.86
CA ALA A 153 -2.45 -8.52 2.37
C ALA A 153 -3.93 -8.93 2.52
N ASP A 154 -4.21 -10.21 2.38
CA ASP A 154 -5.58 -10.72 2.48
C ASP A 154 -6.07 -10.69 3.93
N SER A 155 -5.21 -11.04 4.90
CA SER A 155 -5.48 -10.87 6.33
C SER A 155 -5.69 -9.40 6.68
N LEU A 156 -4.83 -8.50 6.19
CA LEU A 156 -4.97 -7.06 6.41
C LEU A 156 -6.30 -6.54 5.85
N SER A 157 -6.66 -6.96 4.64
CA SER A 157 -7.93 -6.62 3.98
C SER A 157 -9.13 -7.09 4.78
N TYR A 158 -9.12 -8.33 5.23
CA TYR A 158 -10.20 -8.90 6.05
C TYR A 158 -10.43 -8.11 7.35
N LEU A 159 -9.33 -7.73 8.03
CA LEU A 159 -9.39 -7.00 9.31
C LEU A 159 -9.81 -5.54 9.16
N THR A 160 -9.54 -4.90 8.03
CA THR A 160 -9.64 -3.43 7.91
C THR A 160 -10.58 -2.94 6.82
N GLY A 161 -11.05 -3.84 5.94
CA GLY A 161 -11.85 -3.49 4.77
C GLY A 161 -11.08 -2.74 3.68
N VAL A 162 -9.75 -2.62 3.78
CA VAL A 162 -8.91 -2.07 2.71
C VAL A 162 -8.79 -3.10 1.60
N GLU A 163 -8.84 -2.68 0.34
CA GLU A 163 -8.64 -3.60 -0.79
C GLU A 163 -7.34 -4.40 -0.67
N PRO A 164 -7.35 -5.71 -0.94
CA PRO A 164 -6.17 -6.56 -0.78
C PRO A 164 -5.11 -6.18 -1.83
N SER A 165 -4.07 -5.50 -1.38
CA SER A 165 -2.92 -5.10 -2.20
C SER A 165 -1.63 -5.60 -1.56
N PRO A 166 -0.98 -6.64 -2.12
CA PRO A 166 0.33 -7.12 -1.67
C PRO A 166 1.40 -6.04 -1.70
N TRP A 167 1.37 -5.16 -2.67
CA TRP A 167 2.25 -4.00 -2.75
C TRP A 167 2.05 -3.06 -1.55
N LEU A 168 0.80 -2.67 -1.26
CA LEU A 168 0.49 -1.83 -0.11
C LEU A 168 0.93 -2.50 1.19
N TYR A 169 0.68 -3.81 1.34
CA TYR A 169 1.09 -4.58 2.51
C TYR A 169 2.61 -4.50 2.73
N VAL A 170 3.43 -4.71 1.70
CA VAL A 170 4.90 -4.60 1.82
C VAL A 170 5.32 -3.19 2.26
N ARG A 171 4.68 -2.16 1.73
CA ARG A 171 4.90 -0.76 2.16
C ARG A 171 4.45 -0.52 3.60
N MET A 172 3.50 -1.29 4.09
CA MET A 172 2.99 -1.18 5.47
C MET A 172 3.83 -1.96 6.50
N ILE A 173 4.73 -2.86 6.09
CA ILE A 173 5.54 -3.65 7.03
C ILE A 173 6.19 -2.80 8.13
N PRO A 174 6.86 -1.66 7.88
CA PRO A 174 7.44 -0.85 8.94
C PRO A 174 6.40 -0.35 9.96
N TYR A 175 5.21 0.03 9.48
CA TYR A 175 4.12 0.51 10.33
C TYR A 175 3.46 -0.62 11.12
N LEU A 176 3.36 -1.82 10.52
CA LEU A 176 2.90 -3.03 11.20
C LEU A 176 3.86 -3.43 12.32
N VAL A 177 5.18 -3.39 12.09
CA VAL A 177 6.20 -3.63 13.11
C VAL A 177 6.08 -2.63 14.27
N ASP A 178 5.96 -1.34 13.97
CA ASP A 178 5.83 -0.29 15.00
C ASP A 178 4.51 -0.45 15.79
N SER A 179 3.41 -0.73 15.10
CA SER A 179 2.11 -0.98 15.73
C SER A 179 2.12 -2.23 16.59
N GLN A 180 2.70 -3.33 16.11
CA GLN A 180 2.82 -4.57 16.88
C GLN A 180 3.61 -4.36 18.17
N ARG A 181 4.75 -3.67 18.10
CA ARG A 181 5.55 -3.31 19.30
C ARG A 181 4.76 -2.46 20.29
N PHE A 182 3.95 -1.53 19.80
CA PHE A 182 3.07 -0.74 20.65
C PHE A 182 2.04 -1.60 21.37
N VAL A 183 1.38 -2.50 20.63
CA VAL A 183 0.39 -3.45 21.17
C VAL A 183 1.04 -4.39 22.20
N GLU A 184 2.20 -4.99 21.88
CA GLU A 184 2.96 -5.85 22.79
C GLU A 184 3.31 -5.15 24.11
N LYS A 185 3.76 -3.90 24.00
CA LYS A 185 4.07 -3.08 25.19
C LYS A 185 2.82 -2.77 26.02
N ALA A 186 1.70 -2.47 25.37
CA ALA A 186 0.44 -2.14 26.05
C ALA A 186 -0.24 -3.38 26.67
N TYR A 187 -0.08 -4.54 26.03
CA TYR A 187 -0.59 -5.83 26.51
C TYR A 187 0.31 -6.43 27.58
N GLY A 188 1.62 -6.17 27.55
CA GLY A 188 2.61 -6.62 28.52
C GLY A 188 3.30 -7.94 28.19
N SER A 189 3.07 -8.49 26.98
CA SER A 189 3.75 -9.70 26.48
C SER A 189 3.86 -9.71 24.97
N ALA A 190 4.73 -10.59 24.44
CA ALA A 190 4.89 -10.77 23.00
C ALA A 190 3.64 -11.44 22.40
N LEU A 191 3.23 -10.97 21.21
CA LEU A 191 2.06 -11.52 20.51
C LEU A 191 2.32 -12.90 19.89
N SER A 192 3.58 -13.29 19.73
CA SER A 192 3.95 -14.63 19.23
C SER A 192 3.49 -15.78 20.12
N GLY A 193 3.11 -15.51 21.37
CA GLY A 193 2.59 -16.50 22.33
C GLY A 193 1.06 -16.64 22.35
N ILE A 194 0.33 -15.87 21.54
CA ILE A 194 -1.16 -15.83 21.56
C ILE A 194 -1.78 -16.89 20.63
N THR A 195 -0.98 -17.62 19.86
CA THR A 195 -1.45 -18.65 18.92
C THR A 195 -2.27 -19.74 19.63
N GLY A 196 -3.52 -19.93 19.18
CA GLY A 196 -4.42 -20.96 19.67
C GLY A 196 -5.64 -20.46 20.47
N ASP A 197 -5.74 -19.14 20.67
CA ASP A 197 -6.94 -18.48 21.18
C ASP A 197 -7.49 -17.56 20.07
N ASP A 198 -8.47 -18.04 19.33
CA ASP A 198 -8.98 -17.37 18.13
C ASP A 198 -9.51 -15.96 18.42
N GLU A 199 -10.15 -15.73 19.57
CA GLU A 199 -10.71 -14.43 19.94
C GLU A 199 -9.60 -13.45 20.32
N LEU A 200 -8.63 -13.89 21.11
CA LEU A 200 -7.50 -13.07 21.53
C LEU A 200 -6.56 -12.77 20.35
N GLU A 201 -6.33 -13.74 19.47
CA GLU A 201 -5.55 -13.55 18.26
C GLU A 201 -6.22 -12.52 17.32
N HIS A 202 -7.53 -12.64 17.10
CA HIS A 202 -8.28 -11.69 16.30
C HIS A 202 -8.23 -10.27 16.89
N ALA A 203 -8.43 -10.11 18.19
CA ALA A 203 -8.34 -8.81 18.85
C ALA A 203 -6.94 -8.19 18.71
N ALA A 204 -5.88 -8.99 18.82
CA ALA A 204 -4.51 -8.56 18.63
C ALA A 204 -4.24 -8.13 17.18
N GLN A 205 -4.69 -8.92 16.21
CA GLN A 205 -4.57 -8.59 14.78
C GLN A 205 -5.30 -7.29 14.44
N MET A 206 -6.53 -7.09 14.95
CA MET A 206 -7.28 -5.84 14.78
C MET A 206 -6.53 -4.64 15.37
N ALA A 207 -6.04 -4.74 16.60
CA ALA A 207 -5.29 -3.65 17.23
C ALA A 207 -4.01 -3.31 16.45
N VAL A 208 -3.29 -4.30 15.92
CA VAL A 208 -2.07 -4.09 15.12
C VAL A 208 -2.40 -3.48 13.76
N ALA A 209 -3.40 -4.02 13.06
CA ALA A 209 -3.76 -3.58 11.71
C ALA A 209 -4.27 -2.12 11.69
N LEU A 210 -5.23 -1.79 12.58
CA LEU A 210 -5.79 -0.43 12.67
C LEU A 210 -4.73 0.59 13.09
N GLY A 211 -3.85 0.23 14.04
CA GLY A 211 -2.74 1.07 14.46
C GLY A 211 -1.73 1.31 13.32
N ALA A 212 -1.44 0.30 12.52
CA ALA A 212 -0.54 0.43 11.37
C ALA A 212 -1.10 1.37 10.30
N ILE A 213 -2.40 1.27 9.96
CA ILE A 213 -3.06 2.20 9.03
C ILE A 213 -3.04 3.63 9.59
N ALA A 214 -3.33 3.80 10.87
CA ALA A 214 -3.28 5.12 11.50
C ALA A 214 -1.86 5.73 11.46
N LEU A 215 -0.81 4.93 11.72
CA LEU A 215 0.58 5.37 11.61
C LEU A 215 0.96 5.70 10.17
N MET A 216 0.58 4.85 9.22
CA MET A 216 0.81 5.10 7.81
C MET A 216 0.12 6.39 7.36
N GLY A 217 -1.15 6.60 7.69
CA GLY A 217 -1.89 7.81 7.33
C GLY A 217 -1.26 9.08 7.88
N ARG A 218 -0.73 9.06 9.12
CA ARG A 218 -0.05 10.20 9.72
C ARG A 218 1.32 10.48 9.12
N ARG A 219 2.12 9.45 8.86
CA ARG A 219 3.50 9.61 8.37
C ARG A 219 3.55 9.82 6.86
N SER A 220 2.64 9.19 6.10
CA SER A 220 2.62 9.31 4.63
C SER A 220 1.96 10.57 4.13
N SER A 221 1.15 11.27 4.93
CA SER A 221 0.62 12.59 4.58
C SER A 221 1.71 13.66 4.47
N LEU A 222 2.86 13.41 5.08
CA LEU A 222 4.06 14.27 4.99
C LEU A 222 5.02 13.84 3.87
N GLN A 223 4.88 12.63 3.34
CA GLN A 223 5.59 12.19 2.15
C GLN A 223 4.72 12.50 0.94
N THR A 224 5.25 13.22 -0.01
CA THR A 224 4.66 13.49 -1.32
C THR A 224 4.42 12.18 -2.08
N LEU A 225 3.45 11.39 -1.65
CA LEU A 225 2.85 10.39 -2.52
C LEU A 225 2.00 11.17 -3.52
N PRO A 226 2.15 10.97 -4.83
CA PRO A 226 1.44 11.73 -5.84
C PRO A 226 -0.09 11.66 -5.70
N TYR A 227 -0.59 10.68 -4.96
CA TYR A 227 -2.01 10.44 -4.77
C TYR A 227 -2.21 10.02 -3.31
N GLY A 228 -2.95 10.81 -2.55
CA GLY A 228 -3.21 10.56 -1.13
C GLY A 228 -3.70 9.15 -0.85
N LEU A 229 -3.39 8.64 0.33
CA LEU A 229 -3.72 7.30 0.81
C LEU A 229 -5.21 6.98 0.86
N MET A 230 -6.07 7.99 0.81
CA MET A 230 -7.50 7.84 0.94
C MET A 230 -8.22 8.50 -0.23
N LYS A 231 -9.00 7.70 -0.93
CA LYS A 231 -9.95 8.14 -1.94
C LYS A 231 -11.35 7.91 -1.38
N ILE A 232 -12.13 8.98 -1.27
CA ILE A 232 -13.55 8.87 -0.97
C ILE A 232 -14.29 8.78 -2.31
N PHE A 233 -15.21 7.82 -2.41
CA PHE A 233 -16.10 7.72 -3.53
C PHE A 233 -17.26 8.71 -3.33
N GLU A 234 -17.24 9.83 -4.01
CA GLU A 234 -18.43 10.69 -4.12
C GLU A 234 -19.25 10.28 -5.34
N SER A 235 -20.47 9.81 -5.07
CA SER A 235 -21.48 9.53 -6.09
C SER A 235 -22.24 10.80 -6.40
N ASN A 236 -21.68 11.66 -7.22
CA ASN A 236 -22.42 12.77 -7.81
C ASN A 236 -22.94 12.35 -9.19
N GLY A 237 -24.22 12.08 -9.26
CA GLY A 237 -25.15 11.97 -10.38
C GLY A 237 -24.64 11.83 -11.83
N GLY A 238 -23.66 10.94 -12.12
CA GLY A 238 -23.24 10.72 -13.50
C GLY A 238 -21.85 10.16 -13.73
N GLY A 239 -21.06 9.93 -12.70
CA GLY A 239 -19.74 9.29 -12.83
C GLY A 239 -19.08 9.12 -11.46
N ASN A 240 -18.53 7.95 -11.20
CA ASN A 240 -17.73 7.70 -10.01
C ASN A 240 -16.44 8.54 -10.09
N THR A 241 -16.50 9.76 -9.59
CA THR A 241 -15.29 10.60 -9.42
C THR A 241 -14.66 10.25 -8.09
N GLN A 242 -13.45 9.69 -8.15
CA GLN A 242 -12.62 9.49 -6.97
C GLN A 242 -11.80 10.75 -6.76
N GLU A 243 -11.97 11.42 -5.65
CA GLU A 243 -11.15 12.55 -5.24
C GLU A 243 -10.30 12.20 -4.02
N ALA A 244 -9.17 12.87 -3.85
CA ALA A 244 -8.39 12.74 -2.64
C ALA A 244 -9.20 13.26 -1.44
N ALA A 245 -9.16 12.53 -0.31
CA ALA A 245 -9.83 12.96 0.91
C ALA A 245 -9.30 14.34 1.36
N SER A 246 -10.19 15.17 1.89
CA SER A 246 -9.81 16.42 2.53
C SER A 246 -8.99 16.15 3.80
N ILE A 247 -8.21 17.14 4.26
CA ILE A 247 -7.42 17.03 5.49
C ILE A 247 -8.32 16.74 6.70
N ASP A 248 -9.51 17.32 6.75
CA ASP A 248 -10.47 17.10 7.85
C ASP A 248 -11.01 15.67 7.84
N GLN A 249 -11.40 15.15 6.67
CA GLN A 249 -11.83 13.77 6.51
C GLN A 249 -10.73 12.78 6.89
N LEU A 250 -9.48 13.05 6.48
CA LEU A 250 -8.33 12.25 6.87
C LEU A 250 -8.13 12.26 8.39
N ASN A 251 -8.17 13.44 9.03
CA ASN A 251 -8.02 13.58 10.47
C ASN A 251 -9.11 12.86 11.25
N ASP A 252 -10.36 12.93 10.80
CA ASP A 252 -11.47 12.25 11.45
C ASP A 252 -11.35 10.73 11.32
N TYR A 253 -10.92 10.24 10.16
CA TYR A 253 -10.64 8.82 9.97
C TYR A 253 -9.48 8.34 10.86
N LEU A 254 -8.39 9.11 10.96
CA LEU A 254 -7.26 8.76 11.84
C LEU A 254 -7.65 8.75 13.32
N LYS A 255 -8.55 9.65 13.73
CA LYS A 255 -9.14 9.63 15.10
C LYS A 255 -9.99 8.37 15.32
N TYR A 256 -10.82 8.02 14.35
CA TYR A 256 -11.62 6.79 14.38
C TYR A 256 -10.72 5.56 14.53
N LEU A 257 -9.73 5.39 13.67
CA LEU A 257 -8.78 4.28 13.75
C LEU A 257 -8.08 4.19 15.11
N SER A 258 -7.71 5.33 15.68
CA SER A 258 -7.06 5.36 17.00
C SER A 258 -8.02 4.92 18.12
N LYS A 259 -9.30 5.29 18.06
CA LYS A 259 -10.31 4.83 19.02
C LYS A 259 -10.55 3.32 18.91
N GLU A 260 -10.69 2.82 17.68
CA GLU A 260 -10.86 1.38 17.42
C GLU A 260 -9.64 0.58 17.90
N GLN A 261 -8.41 1.06 17.66
CA GLN A 261 -7.21 0.42 18.19
C GLN A 261 -7.25 0.29 19.72
N HIS A 262 -7.67 1.36 20.42
CA HIS A 262 -7.78 1.33 21.88
C HIS A 262 -8.90 0.40 22.36
N TYR A 263 -10.01 0.33 21.62
CA TYR A 263 -11.09 -0.63 21.92
C TYR A 263 -10.55 -2.07 21.88
N TRP A 264 -9.86 -2.45 20.81
CA TRP A 264 -9.31 -3.79 20.66
C TRP A 264 -8.19 -4.11 21.67
N LEU A 265 -7.38 -3.11 22.05
CA LEU A 265 -6.41 -3.26 23.13
C LEU A 265 -7.08 -3.54 24.48
N ASN A 266 -8.21 -2.90 24.76
CA ASN A 266 -8.96 -3.16 25.99
C ASN A 266 -9.62 -4.56 25.93
N GLU A 267 -10.12 -4.96 24.76
CA GLU A 267 -10.68 -6.29 24.56
C GLU A 267 -9.65 -7.39 24.80
N MET A 268 -8.43 -7.24 24.26
CA MET A 268 -7.31 -8.16 24.57
C MET A 268 -7.05 -8.29 26.08
N LYS A 269 -7.13 -7.18 26.82
CA LYS A 269 -6.94 -7.22 28.28
C LYS A 269 -8.11 -7.94 28.97
N ASN A 270 -9.33 -7.67 28.54
CA ASN A 270 -10.53 -8.35 29.07
C ASN A 270 -10.43 -9.87 28.88
N LEU A 271 -10.12 -10.31 27.64
CA LEU A 271 -9.96 -11.73 27.32
C LEU A 271 -8.86 -12.40 28.16
N ARG A 272 -7.71 -11.71 28.35
CA ARG A 272 -6.65 -12.21 29.22
C ARG A 272 -7.11 -12.35 30.67
N ASP A 273 -7.80 -11.33 31.20
CA ASP A 273 -8.24 -11.30 32.59
C ASP A 273 -9.35 -12.36 32.84
N GLU A 274 -10.20 -12.61 31.85
CA GLU A 274 -11.17 -13.74 31.86
C GLU A 274 -10.46 -15.09 31.89
N ALA A 275 -9.47 -15.30 31.02
CA ALA A 275 -8.68 -16.52 30.99
C ALA A 275 -7.89 -16.77 32.29
N ALA A 276 -7.47 -15.70 32.97
CA ALA A 276 -6.80 -15.77 34.27
C ALA A 276 -7.77 -16.01 35.47
N GLY A 277 -9.08 -16.09 35.20
CA GLY A 277 -10.09 -16.24 36.26
C GLY A 277 -10.20 -15.03 37.17
N THR A 278 -9.66 -13.89 36.75
CA THR A 278 -9.80 -12.64 37.46
C THR A 278 -11.21 -12.13 37.21
N GLU A 279 -12.04 -12.06 38.24
CA GLU A 279 -13.39 -11.47 38.11
C GLU A 279 -13.25 -10.11 37.48
N LYS A 280 -13.99 -9.86 36.38
CA LYS A 280 -14.15 -8.52 35.84
C LYS A 280 -14.46 -7.59 36.99
N ALA A 281 -13.58 -6.68 37.32
CA ALA A 281 -13.96 -5.55 38.15
C ALA A 281 -15.10 -4.86 37.38
N THR A 282 -16.31 -5.21 37.71
CA THR A 282 -17.50 -4.55 37.22
C THR A 282 -17.36 -3.09 37.62
N HIS A 283 -16.98 -2.24 36.66
CA HIS A 283 -16.90 -0.79 36.82
C HIS A 283 -18.23 -0.12 37.15
N LEU A 284 -19.19 -0.92 37.63
CA LEU A 284 -20.51 -0.51 38.09
C LEU A 284 -20.92 -1.26 39.32
N GLN A 285 -20.00 -1.50 40.28
CA GLN A 285 -20.48 -1.48 41.66
C GLN A 285 -20.80 -0.02 42.00
N MET A 286 -22.00 0.38 41.66
CA MET A 286 -22.56 1.61 42.25
C MET A 286 -22.38 1.45 43.74
N PRO A 287 -21.74 2.41 44.46
CA PRO A 287 -21.61 2.34 45.92
C PRO A 287 -22.97 2.16 46.64
N GLU A 288 -24.02 2.44 45.93
CA GLU A 288 -25.44 2.31 46.32
C GLU A 288 -25.90 0.88 46.54
N ASN A 289 -25.24 -0.12 45.98
CA ASN A 289 -25.64 -1.54 46.11
C ASN A 289 -24.81 -2.32 47.13
N ASP A 290 -23.88 -1.69 47.82
CA ASP A 290 -23.17 -2.37 48.90
C ASP A 290 -24.04 -2.38 50.17
N LYS A 291 -24.37 -3.62 50.64
CA LYS A 291 -25.15 -3.82 51.86
C LYS A 291 -24.54 -3.16 53.12
N GLN A 292 -23.28 -2.81 53.06
CA GLN A 292 -22.56 -2.11 54.13
C GLN A 292 -22.57 -0.56 53.99
N ASN A 293 -23.11 -0.05 52.87
CA ASN A 293 -23.16 1.38 52.67
C ASN A 293 -24.23 2.06 53.53
N LYS A 294 -23.80 2.68 54.62
CA LYS A 294 -24.64 3.31 55.60
C LYS A 294 -25.43 4.54 55.13
N PHE A 295 -25.19 5.00 53.89
CA PHE A 295 -25.84 6.20 53.31
C PHE A 295 -27.14 5.93 52.54
N MET A 296 -27.58 4.67 52.42
CA MET A 296 -28.84 4.30 51.77
C MET A 296 -29.92 3.83 52.74
N ARG A 297 -30.06 4.46 53.92
CA ARG A 297 -31.24 4.36 54.74
C ARG A 297 -31.88 5.73 54.87
N LEU A 298 -32.69 6.07 53.92
CA LEU A 298 -33.84 6.97 54.07
C LEU A 298 -35.03 6.33 53.42
#